data_c8e013b36dbaf5ad7b3f1d43086d05c5
#
_entry.id   c8e013b36dbaf5ad7b3f1d43086d05c5
#
_cell.length_a   1.000
_cell.length_b   1.000
_cell.length_c   1.000
_cell.angle_alpha   90.00
_cell.angle_beta   90.00
_cell.angle_gamma   90.00
#
_symmetry.space_group_name_H-M   'P 1'
#
loop_
_entity.id
_entity.type
_entity.pdbx_description
1 polymer ?
#
loop_
_entity_poly.entity_id
_entity_poly.type
_entity_poly.pdbx_seq_one_letter_code
_entity_poly.pdbx_strand_id
1 'polypeptide(L)' 'TDSELEEAVQVLTEAEKAEWGPIQIKGELHDRASYRYFFEVLKARTLKK' A
#
# COMPACT_ATOMS: atom_id res chain seq x y z
N THR A 1 4.25 3.15 12.50
CA THR A 1 3.76 4.50 12.78
C THR A 1 2.56 4.82 11.90
N ASP A 2 1.90 5.92 12.22
CA ASP A 2 0.72 6.34 11.46
C ASP A 2 1.07 6.71 10.02
N SER A 3 2.27 7.23 9.79
CA SER A 3 2.64 7.58 8.42
C SER A 3 2.81 6.34 7.55
N GLU A 4 3.24 5.24 8.14
CA GLU A 4 3.32 3.98 7.42
C GLU A 4 1.94 3.50 7.00
N LEU A 5 0.98 3.62 7.90
CA LEU A 5 -0.39 3.24 7.63
C LEU A 5 -0.99 4.12 6.53
N GLU A 6 -0.76 5.42 6.62
CA GLU A 6 -1.26 6.34 5.61
C GLU A 6 -0.68 6.04 4.23
N GLU A 7 0.61 5.73 4.20
CA GLU A 7 1.25 5.39 2.94
C GLU A 7 0.64 4.12 2.36
N ALA A 8 0.39 3.12 3.20
CA ALA A 8 -0.21 1.89 2.73
C ALA A 8 -1.58 2.15 2.12
N VAL A 9 -2.40 2.96 2.78
CA VAL A 9 -3.73 3.28 2.25
C VAL A 9 -3.62 4.01 0.92
N GLN A 10 -2.71 4.96 0.82
CA GLN A 10 -2.55 5.73 -0.40
C GLN A 10 -2.09 4.83 -1.55
N VAL A 11 -1.09 4.00 -1.31
CA VAL A 11 -0.58 3.12 -2.35
C VAL A 11 -1.66 2.16 -2.82
N LEU A 12 -2.37 1.54 -1.89
CA LEU A 12 -3.39 0.57 -2.27
C LEU A 12 -4.57 1.22 -2.97
N THR A 13 -4.92 2.45 -2.58
CA THR A 13 -5.99 3.18 -3.25
C THR A 13 -5.62 3.47 -4.70
N GLU A 14 -4.40 3.94 -4.92
CA GLU A 14 -3.96 4.22 -6.28
C GLU A 14 -3.83 2.93 -7.09
N ALA A 15 -3.41 1.86 -6.45
CA ALA A 15 -3.29 0.57 -7.13
C ALA A 15 -4.66 0.08 -7.60
N GLU A 16 -5.67 0.29 -6.79
CA GLU A 16 -7.02 -0.12 -7.17
C GLU A 16 -7.48 0.64 -8.40
N LYS A 17 -7.19 1.93 -8.46
CA LYS A 17 -7.55 2.74 -9.63
C LYS A 17 -6.82 2.26 -10.87
N ALA A 18 -5.61 1.74 -10.71
CA ALA A 18 -4.82 1.22 -11.82
C ALA A 18 -5.08 -0.25 -12.08
N GLU A 19 -6.12 -0.80 -11.47
CA GLU A 19 -6.50 -2.21 -11.61
C GLU A 19 -5.35 -3.13 -11.20
N TRP A 20 -4.65 -2.73 -10.15
CA TRP A 20 -3.55 -3.50 -9.53
C TRP A 20 -2.35 -3.67 -10.43
N GLY A 21 -2.25 -2.84 -11.47
CA GLY A 21 -1.05 -2.77 -12.28
C GLY A 21 0.03 -1.96 -11.59
N PRO A 22 1.22 -1.89 -12.19
CA PRO A 22 2.30 -1.09 -11.61
C PRO A 22 1.92 0.39 -11.58
N ILE A 23 2.27 1.05 -10.48
CA ILE A 23 2.01 2.48 -10.33
C ILE A 23 3.27 3.17 -9.84
N GLN A 24 3.31 4.48 -9.99
CA GLN A 24 4.43 5.28 -9.53
C GLN A 24 3.91 6.39 -8.63
N ILE A 25 4.44 6.46 -7.42
CA ILE A 25 4.06 7.48 -6.46
C ILE A 25 5.33 8.12 -5.93
N LYS A 26 5.42 9.44 -6.04
CA LYS A 26 6.57 10.19 -5.55
C LYS A 26 7.88 9.63 -6.06
N GLY A 27 7.89 9.21 -7.32
CA GLY A 27 9.10 8.69 -7.94
C GLY A 27 9.42 7.24 -7.63
N GLU A 28 8.60 6.60 -6.82
CA GLU A 28 8.80 5.20 -6.46
C GLU A 28 7.83 4.32 -7.23
N LEU A 29 8.36 3.26 -7.81
CA LEU A 29 7.53 2.30 -8.53
C LEU A 29 6.99 1.25 -7.56
N HIS A 30 5.68 1.05 -7.61
CA HIS A 30 5.02 0.05 -6.78
C HIS A 30 4.36 -0.99 -7.68
N ASP A 31 4.55 -2.24 -7.34
CA ASP A 31 3.97 -3.34 -8.08
C ASP A 31 3.34 -4.33 -7.09
N ARG A 32 3.08 -5.55 -7.56
CA ARG A 32 2.43 -6.54 -6.72
C ARG A 32 3.17 -6.81 -5.43
N ALA A 33 4.48 -6.84 -5.48
CA ALA A 33 5.27 -7.09 -4.28
C ALA A 33 5.05 -5.99 -3.25
N SER A 34 5.01 -4.74 -3.71
CA SER A 34 4.74 -3.61 -2.83
C SER A 34 3.34 -3.71 -2.24
N TYR A 35 2.36 -4.06 -3.08
CA TYR A 35 0.98 -4.15 -2.60
C TYR A 35 0.86 -5.20 -1.52
N ARG A 36 1.51 -6.34 -1.69
CA ARG A 36 1.48 -7.38 -0.68
C ARG A 36 2.08 -6.89 0.62
N TYR A 37 3.18 -6.16 0.54
CA TYR A 37 3.81 -5.60 1.73
C TYR A 37 2.85 -4.67 2.46
N PHE A 38 2.19 -3.78 1.73
CA PHE A 38 1.29 -2.83 2.36
C PHE A 38 0.04 -3.50 2.91
N PHE A 39 -0.43 -4.55 2.26
CA PHE A 39 -1.53 -5.33 2.81
C PHE A 39 -1.14 -5.93 4.15
N GLU A 40 0.07 -6.45 4.26
CA GLU A 40 0.54 -7.01 5.51
C GLU A 40 0.64 -5.94 6.59
N VAL A 41 1.07 -4.75 6.23
CA VAL A 41 1.13 -3.65 7.18
C VAL A 41 -0.26 -3.33 7.70
N LEU A 42 -1.23 -3.19 6.82
CA LEU A 42 -2.60 -2.88 7.22
C LEU A 42 -3.18 -3.99 8.06
N LYS A 43 -2.94 -5.22 7.66
CA LYS A 43 -3.47 -6.37 8.37
C LYS A 43 -2.93 -6.42 9.80
N ALA A 44 -1.64 -6.20 9.95
CA ALA A 44 -1.02 -6.22 11.26
C ALA A 44 -1.58 -5.12 12.15
N ARG A 45 -1.77 -3.93 11.59
CA ARG A 45 -2.31 -2.82 12.36
C ARG A 45 -3.78 -3.04 12.71
N THR A 46 -4.52 -3.65 11.82
CA THR A 46 -5.94 -3.91 12.06
C THR A 46 -6.15 -4.99 13.11
N LEU A 47 -5.36 -6.05 13.05
CA LEU A 47 -5.52 -7.17 13.97
C LEU A 47 -4.94 -6.89 15.33
N LYS A 48 -4.00 -5.99 15.40
CA LYS A 48 -3.36 -5.67 16.68
C LYS A 48 -4.23 -4.70 17.46
N LYS A 49 -4.71 -5.13 18.54
CA LYS A 49 -5.57 -4.30 19.39
C LYS A 49 -4.82 -3.75 20.58
#